data_7f167802a2fd03490c846b29267e718d
#
_entry.id   7f167802a2fd03490c846b29267e718d
#
_cell.length_a   1.000
_cell.length_b   1.000
_cell.length_c   1.000
_cell.angle_alpha   90.00
_cell.angle_beta   90.00
_cell.angle_gamma   90.00
#
_symmetry.space_group_name_H-M   'P 1'
#
loop_
_entity.id
_entity.type
_entity.pdbx_description
1 polymer ?
#
loop_
_entity_poly.entity_id
_entity_poly.type
_entity_poly.pdbx_seq_one_letter_code
_entity_poly.pdbx_strand_id
1 'polypeptide(L)'
;KLLLARDVLSFKLAANNRKILEAAFPPERFTLPGRDPKKEYDAIEAYLKTYSDQTIRNIFWSGNNYVLPKTPAKIGTKITYWYGDEEKKDRRSNIRFIKHYFPQARIHGIPKMAHAELVMISPEEFCRYFDKFMCR
;
A
#
# COMPACT_ATOMS: atom_id res chain seq x y z
N LYS A 1 18.09 -4.90 -11.25
CA LYS A 1 17.68 -6.17 -11.87
C LYS A 1 17.31 -7.24 -10.82
N LEU A 2 18.12 -7.44 -9.76
CA LEU A 2 17.85 -8.43 -8.70
C LEU A 2 16.55 -8.14 -7.94
N LEU A 3 16.28 -6.88 -7.59
CA LEU A 3 15.07 -6.47 -6.89
C LEU A 3 13.81 -6.83 -7.69
N LEU A 4 13.80 -6.49 -8.98
CA LEU A 4 12.69 -6.82 -9.87
C LEU A 4 12.44 -8.33 -9.97
N ALA A 5 13.51 -9.11 -10.11
CA ALA A 5 13.40 -10.58 -10.18
C ALA A 5 12.81 -11.16 -8.89
N ARG A 6 13.27 -10.67 -7.73
CA ARG A 6 12.73 -11.05 -6.42
C ARG A 6 11.23 -10.75 -6.33
N ASP A 7 10.83 -9.52 -6.67
CA ASP A 7 9.45 -9.07 -6.49
C ASP A 7 8.49 -9.82 -7.44
N VAL A 8 8.91 -10.04 -8.69
CA VAL A 8 8.16 -10.87 -9.65
C VAL A 8 8.01 -12.31 -9.15
N LEU A 9 9.10 -12.90 -8.61
CA LEU A 9 9.06 -14.25 -8.05
C LEU A 9 8.14 -14.32 -6.83
N SER A 10 8.25 -13.37 -5.91
CA SER A 10 7.42 -13.32 -4.70
C SER A 10 5.93 -13.22 -5.05
N PHE A 11 5.58 -12.38 -6.03
CA PHE A 11 4.21 -12.27 -6.51
C PHE A 11 3.70 -13.59 -7.08
N LYS A 12 4.47 -14.23 -7.96
CA LYS A 12 4.09 -15.52 -8.57
C LYS A 12 3.93 -16.62 -7.53
N LEU A 13 4.81 -16.65 -6.53
CA LEU A 13 4.69 -17.62 -5.44
C LEU A 13 3.40 -17.39 -4.64
N ALA A 14 3.10 -16.15 -4.28
CA ALA A 14 1.86 -15.82 -3.57
C ALA A 14 0.61 -16.13 -4.41
N ALA A 15 0.62 -15.81 -5.70
CA ALA A 15 -0.51 -16.09 -6.60
C ALA A 15 -0.80 -17.59 -6.81
N ASN A 16 0.18 -18.47 -6.56
CA ASN A 16 0.08 -19.91 -6.79
C ASN A 16 0.20 -20.76 -5.51
N ASN A 17 0.34 -20.13 -4.35
CA ASN A 17 0.47 -20.84 -3.08
C ASN A 17 -0.25 -20.10 -1.97
N ARG A 18 -1.38 -20.65 -1.54
CA ARG A 18 -2.24 -20.12 -0.48
C ARG A 18 -1.45 -19.80 0.80
N LYS A 19 -0.57 -20.70 1.26
CA LYS A 19 0.19 -20.49 2.49
C LYS A 19 1.12 -19.29 2.38
N ILE A 20 1.71 -19.05 1.22
CA ILE A 20 2.55 -17.88 0.98
C ILE A 20 1.70 -16.61 0.92
N LEU A 21 0.52 -16.66 0.29
CA LEU A 21 -0.41 -15.54 0.25
C LEU A 21 -0.88 -15.17 1.66
N GLU A 22 -1.30 -16.13 2.46
CA GLU A 22 -1.74 -15.92 3.84
C GLU A 22 -0.61 -15.43 4.75
N ALA A 23 0.63 -15.89 4.52
CA ALA A 23 1.78 -15.39 5.26
C ALA A 23 2.12 -13.92 4.92
N ALA A 24 1.89 -13.52 3.67
CA ALA A 24 2.08 -12.13 3.23
C ALA A 24 0.94 -11.21 3.67
N PHE A 25 -0.27 -11.74 3.73
CA PHE A 25 -1.51 -11.06 4.11
C PHE A 25 -2.28 -11.93 5.11
N PRO A 26 -1.97 -11.86 6.41
CA PRO A 26 -2.61 -12.71 7.41
C PRO A 26 -4.13 -12.54 7.45
N PRO A 27 -4.93 -13.63 7.40
CA PRO A 27 -6.39 -13.55 7.35
C PRO A 27 -7.03 -12.76 8.47
N GLU A 28 -6.47 -12.84 9.67
CA GLU A 28 -6.92 -12.11 10.85
C GLU A 28 -6.79 -10.58 10.72
N ARG A 29 -5.95 -10.11 9.79
CA ARG A 29 -5.77 -8.68 9.50
C ARG A 29 -6.43 -8.23 8.20
N PHE A 30 -6.51 -9.10 7.21
CA PHE A 30 -6.91 -8.75 5.85
C PHE A 30 -8.27 -9.32 5.42
N THR A 31 -9.01 -9.95 6.34
CA THR A 31 -10.40 -10.35 6.10
C THR A 31 -11.35 -9.31 6.70
N LEU A 32 -12.29 -8.83 5.91
CA LEU A 32 -13.30 -7.91 6.41
C LEU A 32 -14.21 -8.58 7.45
N PRO A 33 -14.65 -7.87 8.50
CA PRO A 33 -15.55 -8.42 9.49
C PRO A 33 -16.81 -9.03 8.87
N GLY A 34 -17.15 -10.24 9.28
CA GLY A 34 -18.33 -10.97 8.78
C GLY A 34 -18.12 -11.65 7.41
N ARG A 35 -16.93 -11.58 6.82
CA ARG A 35 -16.58 -12.30 5.61
C ARG A 35 -15.95 -13.65 5.91
N ASP A 36 -16.15 -14.60 5.00
CA ASP A 36 -15.49 -15.91 5.05
C ASP A 36 -14.07 -15.77 4.48
N PRO A 37 -13.01 -15.93 5.30
CA PRO A 37 -11.63 -15.80 4.84
C PRO A 37 -11.32 -16.69 3.65
N LYS A 38 -11.84 -17.93 3.64
CA LYS A 38 -11.57 -18.86 2.56
C LYS A 38 -12.07 -18.32 1.21
N LYS A 39 -13.30 -17.84 1.17
CA LYS A 39 -13.89 -17.29 -0.06
C LYS A 39 -13.17 -16.04 -0.54
N GLU A 40 -12.76 -15.16 0.39
CA GLU A 40 -12.01 -13.96 0.03
C GLU A 40 -10.65 -14.31 -0.58
N TYR A 41 -9.92 -15.24 0.01
CA TYR A 41 -8.63 -15.67 -0.54
C TYR A 41 -8.77 -16.46 -1.84
N ASP A 42 -9.84 -17.23 -2.02
CA ASP A 42 -10.13 -17.88 -3.31
C ASP A 42 -10.33 -16.82 -4.42
N ALA A 43 -11.02 -15.73 -4.11
CA ALA A 43 -11.21 -14.63 -5.03
C ALA A 43 -9.90 -13.87 -5.31
N ILE A 44 -9.08 -13.61 -4.28
CA ILE A 44 -7.77 -12.97 -4.42
C ILE A 44 -6.85 -13.82 -5.31
N GLU A 45 -6.75 -15.12 -5.05
CA GLU A 45 -5.93 -16.02 -5.87
C GLU A 45 -6.39 -16.05 -7.33
N ALA A 46 -7.70 -16.16 -7.57
CA ALA A 46 -8.26 -16.11 -8.90
C ALA A 46 -7.89 -14.79 -9.60
N TYR A 47 -8.01 -13.67 -8.90
CA TYR A 47 -7.64 -12.36 -9.44
C TYR A 47 -6.13 -12.24 -9.72
N LEU A 48 -5.28 -12.66 -8.80
CA LEU A 48 -3.83 -12.61 -9.00
C LEU A 48 -3.37 -13.43 -10.21
N LYS A 49 -4.04 -14.57 -10.48
CA LYS A 49 -3.75 -15.43 -11.63
C LYS A 49 -4.15 -14.82 -12.98
N THR A 50 -4.97 -13.76 -13.00
CA THR A 50 -5.30 -13.05 -14.25
C THR A 50 -4.15 -12.20 -14.80
N TYR A 51 -3.15 -11.87 -13.95
CA TYR A 51 -2.03 -11.05 -14.36
C TYR A 51 -1.06 -11.82 -15.27
N SER A 52 -0.79 -11.28 -16.45
CA SER A 52 0.27 -11.80 -17.31
C SER A 52 1.65 -11.52 -16.72
N ASP A 53 2.64 -12.30 -17.12
CA ASP A 53 4.04 -12.10 -16.73
C ASP A 53 4.53 -10.69 -17.08
N GLN A 54 4.10 -10.17 -18.24
CA GLN A 54 4.45 -8.82 -18.66
C GLN A 54 3.83 -7.76 -17.73
N THR A 55 2.56 -7.95 -17.35
CA THR A 55 1.88 -7.03 -16.42
C THR A 55 2.59 -7.01 -15.07
N ILE A 56 2.91 -8.17 -14.50
CA ILE A 56 3.63 -8.28 -13.23
C ILE A 56 5.00 -7.57 -13.31
N ARG A 57 5.76 -7.81 -14.37
CA ARG A 57 7.05 -7.16 -14.60
C ARG A 57 6.91 -5.64 -14.71
N ASN A 58 5.92 -5.14 -15.44
CA ASN A 58 5.70 -3.71 -15.63
C ASN A 58 5.32 -3.01 -14.32
N ILE A 59 4.47 -3.63 -13.49
CA ILE A 59 4.09 -3.11 -12.16
C ILE A 59 5.34 -2.92 -11.31
N PHE A 60 6.14 -3.98 -11.13
CA PHE A 60 7.33 -3.89 -10.29
C PHE A 60 8.45 -3.08 -10.90
N TRP A 61 8.60 -3.08 -12.23
CA TRP A 61 9.54 -2.20 -12.92
C TRP A 61 9.21 -0.73 -12.65
N SER A 62 7.96 -0.33 -12.83
CA SER A 62 7.50 1.03 -12.59
C SER A 62 7.73 1.47 -11.14
N GLY A 63 7.31 0.64 -10.17
CA GLY A 63 7.50 0.93 -8.74
C GLY A 63 8.98 1.02 -8.34
N ASN A 64 9.80 0.07 -8.78
CA ASN A 64 11.21 -0.01 -8.39
C ASN A 64 12.11 1.02 -9.07
N ASN A 65 11.67 1.61 -10.18
CA ASN A 65 12.44 2.63 -10.91
C ASN A 65 11.83 4.03 -10.80
N TYR A 66 10.78 4.20 -10.01
CA TYR A 66 10.22 5.51 -9.78
C TYR A 66 11.23 6.39 -9.03
N VAL A 67 11.49 7.56 -9.61
CA VAL A 67 12.37 8.56 -9.01
C VAL A 67 11.55 9.80 -8.70
N LEU A 68 11.59 10.22 -7.45
CA LEU A 68 10.94 11.46 -7.03
C LEU A 68 11.57 12.66 -7.78
N PRO A 69 10.76 13.60 -8.25
CA PRO A 69 11.27 14.77 -8.96
C PRO A 69 12.17 15.60 -8.03
N LYS A 70 13.29 16.11 -8.57
CA LYS A 70 14.22 16.97 -7.80
C LYS A 70 13.56 18.27 -7.36
N THR A 71 12.64 18.78 -8.17
CA THR A 71 11.88 20.00 -7.90
C THR A 71 10.42 19.72 -8.21
N PRO A 72 9.60 19.36 -7.22
CA PRO A 72 8.18 19.14 -7.44
C PRO A 72 7.48 20.45 -7.80
N ALA A 73 6.39 20.36 -8.54
CA ALA A 73 5.56 21.50 -8.88
C ALA A 73 5.06 22.20 -7.60
N LYS A 74 4.93 23.52 -7.65
CA LYS A 74 4.28 24.28 -6.58
C LYS A 74 2.79 23.91 -6.57
N ILE A 75 2.33 23.39 -5.43
CA ILE A 75 0.93 22.97 -5.26
C ILE A 75 0.29 23.89 -4.23
N GLY A 76 -0.80 24.58 -4.63
CA GLY A 76 -1.56 25.47 -3.75
C GLY A 76 -2.62 24.75 -2.91
N THR A 77 -2.89 23.48 -3.18
CA THR A 77 -3.90 22.68 -2.46
C THR A 77 -3.36 22.18 -1.12
N LYS A 78 -4.28 21.91 -0.20
CA LYS A 78 -3.94 21.23 1.07
C LYS A 78 -3.41 19.82 0.77
N ILE A 79 -2.30 19.48 1.39
CA ILE A 79 -1.66 18.16 1.27
C ILE A 79 -1.73 17.47 2.62
N THR A 80 -2.23 16.25 2.63
CA THR A 80 -2.18 15.36 3.79
C THR A 80 -1.56 14.03 3.38
N TYR A 81 -0.51 13.63 4.09
CA TYR A 81 0.18 12.37 3.88
C TYR A 81 -0.10 11.42 5.05
N TRP A 82 -0.73 10.29 4.74
CA TRP A 82 -1.04 9.25 5.73
C TRP A 82 -0.18 8.01 5.49
N TYR A 83 0.21 7.37 6.56
CA TYR A 83 0.93 6.09 6.53
C TYR A 83 0.56 5.27 7.76
N GLY A 84 0.61 3.96 7.68
CA GLY A 84 0.47 3.09 8.84
C GLY A 84 1.70 3.14 9.74
N ASP A 85 1.53 3.19 11.05
CA ASP A 85 2.65 3.31 12.00
C ASP A 85 3.65 2.16 11.88
N GLU A 86 3.18 0.98 11.50
CA GLU A 86 4.02 -0.21 11.33
C GLU A 86 4.98 -0.10 10.14
N GLU A 87 4.63 0.70 9.11
CA GLU A 87 5.50 0.96 7.95
C GLU A 87 6.38 2.23 8.07
N LYS A 88 6.36 2.90 9.22
CA LYS A 88 7.05 4.17 9.43
C LYS A 88 8.53 4.15 9.03
N LYS A 89 9.21 3.03 9.29
CA LYS A 89 10.63 2.87 8.92
C LYS A 89 10.83 2.96 7.42
N ASP A 90 9.97 2.30 6.66
CA ASP A 90 10.04 2.22 5.19
C ASP A 90 9.63 3.54 4.54
N ARG A 91 8.80 4.31 5.21
CA ARG A 91 8.31 5.63 4.74
C ARG A 91 9.21 6.81 5.10
N ARG A 92 10.34 6.59 5.76
CA ARG A 92 11.24 7.68 6.20
C ARG A 92 11.69 8.60 5.07
N SER A 93 12.02 8.04 3.90
CA SER A 93 12.44 8.82 2.73
C SER A 93 11.29 9.67 2.20
N ASN A 94 10.09 9.08 2.11
CA ASN A 94 8.89 9.77 1.65
C ASN A 94 8.50 10.90 2.59
N ILE A 95 8.52 10.63 3.90
CA ILE A 95 8.22 11.65 4.94
C ILE A 95 9.21 12.81 4.86
N ARG A 96 10.51 12.53 4.68
CA ARG A 96 11.53 13.59 4.52
C ARG A 96 11.29 14.40 3.26
N PHE A 97 10.98 13.74 2.14
CA PHE A 97 10.65 14.41 0.88
C PHE A 97 9.45 15.34 1.05
N ILE A 98 8.34 14.84 1.62
CA ILE A 98 7.13 15.64 1.84
C ILE A 98 7.44 16.85 2.75
N LYS A 99 8.14 16.67 3.86
CA LYS A 99 8.50 17.78 4.76
C LYS A 99 9.38 18.82 4.10
N HIS A 100 10.28 18.39 3.22
CA HIS A 100 11.21 19.32 2.55
C HIS A 100 10.51 20.14 1.46
N TYR A 101 9.75 19.49 0.60
CA TYR A 101 9.15 20.15 -0.57
C TYR A 101 7.75 20.71 -0.33
N PHE A 102 7.06 20.20 0.67
CA PHE A 102 5.69 20.59 1.03
C PHE A 102 5.61 20.86 2.55
N PRO A 103 6.28 21.90 3.06
CA PRO A 103 6.33 22.16 4.52
C PRO A 103 4.95 22.41 5.12
N GLN A 104 3.96 22.81 4.31
CA GLN A 104 2.57 22.98 4.72
C GLN A 104 1.80 21.65 4.83
N ALA A 105 2.36 20.54 4.36
CA ALA A 105 1.68 19.24 4.38
C ALA A 105 1.50 18.73 5.81
N ARG A 106 0.32 18.19 6.08
CA ARG A 106 0.03 17.49 7.34
C ARG A 106 0.42 16.02 7.19
N ILE A 107 1.16 15.50 8.16
CA ILE A 107 1.64 14.12 8.13
C ILE A 107 1.05 13.37 9.32
N HIS A 108 0.36 12.27 9.05
CA HIS A 108 -0.33 11.47 10.06
C HIS A 108 0.09 10.00 9.97
N GLY A 109 0.61 9.48 11.08
CA GLY A 109 0.72 8.05 11.30
C GLY A 109 -0.60 7.50 11.81
N ILE A 110 -1.11 6.45 11.18
CA ILE A 110 -2.32 5.76 11.59
C ILE A 110 -1.92 4.60 12.51
N PRO A 111 -2.36 4.63 13.79
CA PRO A 111 -1.92 3.66 14.77
C PRO A 111 -2.28 2.22 14.40
N LYS A 112 -1.36 1.29 14.62
CA LYS A 112 -1.58 -0.16 14.45
C LYS A 112 -1.98 -0.58 13.04
N MET A 113 -1.64 0.21 12.03
CA MET A 113 -1.91 -0.09 10.62
C MET A 113 -0.60 -0.32 9.86
N ALA A 114 -0.62 -1.30 8.98
CA ALA A 114 0.39 -1.55 7.97
C ALA A 114 0.06 -0.82 6.66
N HIS A 115 0.76 -1.17 5.58
CA HIS A 115 0.59 -0.54 4.28
C HIS A 115 -0.81 -0.78 3.70
N ALA A 116 -1.49 0.31 3.34
CA ALA A 116 -2.82 0.34 2.74
C ALA A 116 -3.96 -0.29 3.59
N GLU A 117 -3.67 -0.79 4.77
CA GLU A 117 -4.60 -1.54 5.62
C GLU A 117 -5.85 -0.71 5.97
N LEU A 118 -5.68 0.57 6.30
CA LEU A 118 -6.80 1.46 6.60
C LEU A 118 -7.84 1.53 5.47
N VAL A 119 -7.38 1.60 4.22
CA VAL A 119 -8.27 1.70 3.05
C VAL A 119 -8.88 0.34 2.71
N MET A 120 -8.10 -0.74 2.86
CA MET A 120 -8.52 -2.07 2.42
C MET A 120 -9.49 -2.74 3.37
N ILE A 121 -9.31 -2.57 4.69
CA ILE A 121 -10.04 -3.35 5.69
C ILE A 121 -10.81 -2.53 6.71
N SER A 122 -10.61 -1.20 6.72
CA SER A 122 -11.31 -0.31 7.67
C SER A 122 -11.90 0.91 6.94
N PRO A 123 -12.78 0.72 5.94
CA PRO A 123 -13.27 1.82 5.11
C PRO A 123 -14.05 2.87 5.90
N GLU A 124 -14.78 2.46 6.94
CA GLU A 124 -15.52 3.41 7.80
C GLU A 124 -14.54 4.28 8.61
N GLU A 125 -13.46 3.69 9.10
CA GLU A 125 -12.41 4.44 9.80
C GLU A 125 -11.65 5.36 8.84
N PHE A 126 -11.40 4.90 7.62
CA PHE A 126 -10.86 5.75 6.56
C PHE A 126 -11.73 7.00 6.35
N CYS A 127 -13.05 6.84 6.21
CA CYS A 127 -13.97 7.96 6.05
C CYS A 127 -13.91 8.92 7.26
N ARG A 128 -13.86 8.41 8.49
CA ARG A 128 -13.72 9.25 9.69
C ARG A 128 -12.44 10.06 9.70
N TYR A 129 -11.31 9.46 9.31
CA TYR A 129 -10.04 10.16 9.18
C TYR A 129 -10.09 11.19 8.05
N PHE A 130 -10.69 10.83 6.93
CA PHE A 130 -10.86 11.74 5.80
C PHE A 130 -11.62 13.00 6.22
N ASP A 131 -12.78 12.86 6.82
CA ASP A 131 -13.60 13.98 7.31
C ASP A 131 -12.83 14.83 8.33
N LYS A 132 -12.13 14.20 9.26
CA LYS A 132 -11.37 14.89 10.29
C LYS A 132 -10.22 15.72 9.74
N PHE A 133 -9.53 15.23 8.70
CA PHE A 133 -8.28 15.85 8.24
C PHE A 133 -8.44 16.66 6.95
N MET A 134 -9.46 16.37 6.14
CA MET A 134 -9.66 17.03 4.85
C MET A 134 -10.73 18.13 4.92
N CYS A 135 -11.74 18.00 5.76
CA CYS A 135 -12.85 18.95 5.86
C CYS A 135 -12.62 20.08 6.89
N ARG A 136 -11.43 20.15 7.53
CA ARG A 136 -11.06 21.21 8.49
C ARG A 136 -10.01 22.16 7.95
#